data_86587629d75bc56ea4ae7a0db8280b44
#
_entry.id   86587629d75bc56ea4ae7a0db8280b44
#
_cell.length_a   1.000
_cell.length_b   1.000
_cell.length_c   1.000
_cell.angle_alpha   90.00
_cell.angle_beta   90.00
_cell.angle_gamma   90.00
#
_symmetry.space_group_name_H-M   'P 1'
#
loop_
_entity.id
_entity.type
_entity.pdbx_description
1 polymer ?
#
loop_
_entity_poly.entity_id
_entity_poly.type
_entity_poly.pdbx_seq_one_letter_code
_entity_poly.pdbx_strand_id
1 'polypeptide(L)'
;MVMAIKHEFRSGLEFDVATLENYLSDRIEDFAGPLHVRQFPGGQSNPTYRLDGPKASYVLRRKPPGILLPSAHAVEREYRVMHALATHTDFPVATPLLLCEDNGVIGTAFYVMAFVEGRIFWEPTLPELERDGRRDVFMAMIETLADLHRVDYREIGLADFGRPEGYVARQLARWSKQYVVDAEVAGRVATMERLIEWLPKALPAIEPAPALVHGDYRLDNMIFDSAAKRVLAVLDWELSTLGDPVADFAYHLMKYRLASGGVRGLQGVDLAALGLPTEREYVAAYCSRRGIAEIGDLEYYLAFCAFRLAGICHGIAGRVARGTAVSPQAKKYAAQVEPLAELAWQTAQRV
;
A
#
# COMPACT_ATOMS: atom_id res chain seq x y z
N MET A 1 26.40 36.37 -7.50
CA MET A 1 26.04 35.82 -6.16
C MET A 1 25.06 34.69 -6.40
N VAL A 2 25.51 33.44 -6.42
CA VAL A 2 24.62 32.27 -6.62
C VAL A 2 23.77 32.19 -5.36
N MET A 3 22.46 32.39 -5.48
CA MET A 3 21.54 32.14 -4.35
C MET A 3 21.69 30.68 -3.94
N ALA A 4 22.02 30.43 -2.67
CA ALA A 4 22.07 29.08 -2.14
C ALA A 4 20.68 28.43 -2.27
N ILE A 5 20.60 27.26 -2.90
CA ILE A 5 19.35 26.52 -3.03
C ILE A 5 18.95 26.07 -1.62
N LYS A 6 17.75 26.46 -1.19
CA LYS A 6 17.20 26.06 0.11
C LYS A 6 16.47 24.74 -0.04
N HIS A 7 17.03 23.67 0.54
CA HIS A 7 16.38 22.37 0.61
C HIS A 7 15.38 22.30 1.77
N GLU A 8 14.34 21.48 1.62
CA GLU A 8 13.26 21.33 2.59
C GLU A 8 13.27 19.92 3.19
N PHE A 9 13.85 19.80 4.39
CA PHE A 9 13.94 18.56 5.15
C PHE A 9 13.20 18.65 6.48
N ARG A 10 12.74 17.53 6.99
CA ARG A 10 12.37 17.38 8.40
C ARG A 10 13.62 17.17 9.23
N SER A 11 13.64 17.70 10.44
CA SER A 11 14.76 17.58 11.37
C SER A 11 15.18 16.13 11.58
N GLY A 12 16.49 15.86 11.43
CA GLY A 12 17.09 14.53 11.57
C GLY A 12 16.95 13.62 10.34
N LEU A 13 16.41 14.14 9.23
CA LEU A 13 16.25 13.40 7.96
C LEU A 13 17.02 14.05 6.81
N GLU A 14 17.92 14.99 7.11
CA GLU A 14 18.81 15.66 6.18
C GLU A 14 19.88 14.71 5.64
N PHE A 15 20.42 15.05 4.49
CA PHE A 15 21.59 14.41 3.88
C PHE A 15 22.37 15.41 3.01
N ASP A 16 23.60 15.07 2.66
CA ASP A 16 24.44 15.89 1.79
C ASP A 16 23.96 15.79 0.33
N VAL A 17 23.33 16.87 -0.15
CA VAL A 17 22.79 16.94 -1.51
C VAL A 17 23.89 16.96 -2.56
N ALA A 18 25.04 17.59 -2.29
CA ALA A 18 26.15 17.64 -3.25
C ALA A 18 26.75 16.25 -3.47
N THR A 19 26.90 15.46 -2.41
CA THR A 19 27.32 14.05 -2.51
C THR A 19 26.30 13.22 -3.31
N LEU A 20 25.00 13.43 -3.09
CA LEU A 20 23.96 12.76 -3.87
C LEU A 20 24.04 13.16 -5.35
N GLU A 21 24.17 14.44 -5.68
CA GLU A 21 24.28 14.95 -7.05
C GLU A 21 25.44 14.29 -7.80
N ASN A 22 26.63 14.27 -7.19
CA ASN A 22 27.81 13.63 -7.77
C ASN A 22 27.54 12.13 -8.02
N TYR A 23 26.91 11.45 -7.06
CA TYR A 23 26.58 10.03 -7.20
C TYR A 23 25.59 9.75 -8.32
N LEU A 24 24.57 10.61 -8.50
CA LEU A 24 23.55 10.47 -9.53
C LEU A 24 24.09 10.82 -10.92
N SER A 25 24.96 11.83 -11.04
CA SER A 25 25.53 12.26 -12.32
C SER A 25 26.35 11.18 -13.02
N ASP A 26 26.94 10.28 -12.25
CA ASP A 26 27.73 9.16 -12.78
C ASP A 26 26.85 7.96 -13.20
N ARG A 27 25.54 7.94 -12.86
CA ARG A 27 24.71 6.72 -12.92
C ARG A 27 23.35 6.88 -13.59
N ILE A 28 22.85 8.11 -13.67
CA ILE A 28 21.60 8.39 -14.38
C ILE A 28 21.92 9.15 -15.65
N GLU A 29 21.58 8.56 -16.78
CA GLU A 29 21.76 9.18 -18.10
C GLU A 29 21.01 10.52 -18.16
N ASP A 30 21.62 11.52 -18.77
CA ASP A 30 21.07 12.88 -18.88
C ASP A 30 20.77 13.60 -17.55
N PHE A 31 21.25 13.08 -16.43
CA PHE A 31 21.14 13.79 -15.15
C PHE A 31 21.76 15.18 -15.23
N ALA A 32 21.09 16.16 -14.65
CA ALA A 32 21.60 17.52 -14.52
C ALA A 32 21.25 18.11 -13.15
N GLY A 33 22.28 18.60 -12.46
CA GLY A 33 22.15 19.43 -11.27
C GLY A 33 22.19 20.92 -11.59
N PRO A 34 21.98 21.80 -10.60
CA PRO A 34 21.78 21.46 -9.19
C PRO A 34 20.38 21.00 -8.87
N LEU A 35 20.24 20.14 -7.83
CA LEU A 35 18.95 19.65 -7.34
C LEU A 35 18.34 20.61 -6.31
N HIS A 36 17.04 20.79 -6.38
CA HIS A 36 16.25 21.28 -5.26
C HIS A 36 15.54 20.07 -4.61
N VAL A 37 15.82 19.82 -3.32
CA VAL A 37 15.30 18.65 -2.60
C VAL A 37 14.18 19.08 -1.67
N ARG A 38 13.01 18.43 -1.79
CA ARG A 38 11.85 18.62 -0.91
C ARG A 38 11.36 17.30 -0.37
N GLN A 39 11.23 17.18 0.95
CA GLN A 39 10.67 15.99 1.56
C GLN A 39 9.14 15.99 1.45
N PHE A 40 8.56 14.87 1.01
CA PHE A 40 7.11 14.71 1.03
C PHE A 40 6.58 14.67 2.47
N PRO A 41 5.38 15.26 2.74
CA PRO A 41 4.79 15.29 4.07
C PRO A 41 4.33 13.91 4.58
N GLY A 42 4.07 12.95 3.68
CA GLY A 42 3.74 11.55 3.96
C GLY A 42 4.97 10.66 4.15
N GLY A 43 4.78 9.35 4.10
CA GLY A 43 5.88 8.36 4.19
C GLY A 43 6.32 8.13 5.63
N GLN A 44 5.46 7.49 6.44
CA GLN A 44 5.79 7.17 7.84
C GLN A 44 6.84 6.06 7.96
N SER A 45 6.90 5.16 6.98
CA SER A 45 7.84 4.04 6.95
C SER A 45 9.21 4.44 6.42
N ASN A 46 9.27 4.88 5.16
CA ASN A 46 10.49 5.25 4.46
C ASN A 46 10.45 6.72 4.03
N PRO A 47 11.38 7.58 4.51
CA PRO A 47 11.45 8.97 4.09
C PRO A 47 11.56 9.07 2.56
N THR A 48 10.70 9.90 1.97
CA THR A 48 10.57 10.08 0.53
C THR A 48 10.76 11.54 0.16
N TYR A 49 11.52 11.81 -0.88
CA TYR A 49 11.92 13.15 -1.29
C TYR A 49 11.68 13.34 -2.79
N ARG A 50 11.22 14.52 -3.15
CA ARG A 50 11.25 14.99 -4.53
C ARG A 50 12.58 15.68 -4.78
N LEU A 51 13.21 15.32 -5.89
CA LEU A 51 14.45 15.89 -6.38
C LEU A 51 14.14 16.63 -7.68
N ASP A 52 14.11 17.95 -7.64
CA ASP A 52 13.84 18.77 -8.84
C ASP A 52 15.16 19.24 -9.43
N GLY A 53 15.52 18.72 -10.59
CA GLY A 53 16.65 19.14 -11.42
C GLY A 53 16.20 20.05 -12.57
N PRO A 54 17.15 20.69 -13.30
CA PRO A 54 16.82 21.59 -14.39
C PRO A 54 16.23 20.90 -15.64
N LYS A 55 16.44 19.60 -15.82
CA LYS A 55 15.94 18.82 -16.95
C LYS A 55 14.79 17.88 -16.58
N ALA A 56 14.84 17.31 -15.38
CA ALA A 56 13.89 16.30 -14.92
C ALA A 56 13.71 16.35 -13.40
N SER A 57 12.57 15.84 -12.94
CA SER A 57 12.30 15.59 -11.52
C SER A 57 12.35 14.09 -11.23
N TYR A 58 12.81 13.75 -10.03
CA TYR A 58 12.94 12.38 -9.55
C TYR A 58 12.30 12.25 -8.17
N VAL A 59 12.12 11.00 -7.74
CA VAL A 59 11.74 10.67 -6.35
C VAL A 59 12.82 9.78 -5.76
N LEU A 60 13.35 10.17 -4.61
CA LEU A 60 14.26 9.37 -3.80
C LEU A 60 13.50 8.82 -2.60
N ARG A 61 13.57 7.51 -2.37
CA ARG A 61 13.03 6.84 -1.17
C ARG A 61 14.17 6.11 -0.46
N ARG A 62 14.36 6.37 0.84
CA ARG A 62 15.48 5.83 1.62
C ARG A 62 15.01 5.14 2.89
N LYS A 63 15.85 4.24 3.43
CA LYS A 63 15.64 3.73 4.79
C LYS A 63 15.74 4.88 5.79
N PRO A 64 14.91 4.90 6.85
CA PRO A 64 15.10 5.88 7.92
C PRO A 64 16.46 5.68 8.59
N PRO A 65 17.09 6.77 9.09
CA PRO A 65 18.32 6.63 9.85
C PRO A 65 18.08 5.95 11.20
N GLY A 66 19.12 5.28 11.73
CA GLY A 66 19.05 4.62 13.03
C GLY A 66 19.02 3.10 12.96
N ILE A 67 18.78 2.46 14.11
CA ILE A 67 18.72 0.99 14.22
C ILE A 67 17.32 0.53 13.80
N LEU A 68 17.25 -0.26 12.75
CA LEU A 68 16.02 -0.80 12.19
C LEU A 68 15.83 -2.27 12.59
N LEU A 69 14.57 -2.69 12.70
CA LEU A 69 14.26 -4.12 12.84
C LEU A 69 14.64 -4.86 11.56
N PRO A 70 15.13 -6.11 11.67
CA PRO A 70 15.40 -6.93 10.50
C PRO A 70 14.18 -7.02 9.58
N SER A 71 14.39 -6.90 8.26
CA SER A 71 13.35 -6.89 7.21
C SER A 71 12.34 -5.73 7.25
N ALA A 72 12.43 -4.81 8.18
CA ALA A 72 11.68 -3.55 8.09
C ALA A 72 12.37 -2.59 7.12
N HIS A 73 11.58 -1.76 6.45
CA HIS A 73 12.12 -0.68 5.59
C HIS A 73 13.02 -1.18 4.43
N ALA A 74 12.67 -2.32 3.81
CA ALA A 74 13.45 -2.98 2.77
C ALA A 74 13.28 -2.27 1.41
N VAL A 75 13.91 -1.10 1.22
CA VAL A 75 13.84 -0.30 -0.02
C VAL A 75 14.37 -1.09 -1.24
N GLU A 76 15.31 -2.03 -1.03
CA GLU A 76 15.82 -2.94 -2.05
C GLU A 76 14.73 -3.90 -2.58
N ARG A 77 13.77 -4.29 -1.74
CA ARG A 77 12.64 -5.11 -2.17
C ARG A 77 11.63 -4.29 -2.98
N GLU A 78 11.35 -3.05 -2.53
CA GLU A 78 10.49 -2.13 -3.28
C GLU A 78 11.08 -1.86 -4.68
N TYR A 79 12.37 -1.53 -4.74
CA TYR A 79 13.09 -1.35 -6.02
C TYR A 79 12.99 -2.59 -6.90
N ARG A 80 13.26 -3.77 -6.36
CA ARG A 80 13.27 -5.04 -7.12
C ARG A 80 11.93 -5.32 -7.80
N VAL A 81 10.81 -5.18 -7.09
CA VAL A 81 9.49 -5.43 -7.68
C VAL A 81 9.13 -4.40 -8.73
N MET A 82 9.40 -3.11 -8.47
CA MET A 82 9.16 -2.04 -9.44
C MET A 82 10.01 -2.21 -10.68
N HIS A 83 11.28 -2.58 -10.53
CA HIS A 83 12.20 -2.81 -11.64
C HIS A 83 11.75 -4.00 -12.50
N ALA A 84 11.33 -5.10 -11.88
CA ALA A 84 10.82 -6.26 -12.59
C ALA A 84 9.55 -5.92 -13.39
N LEU A 85 8.59 -5.22 -12.79
CA LEU A 85 7.37 -4.77 -13.46
C LEU A 85 7.67 -3.81 -14.62
N ALA A 86 8.49 -2.78 -14.38
CA ALA A 86 8.81 -1.77 -15.40
C ALA A 86 9.60 -2.33 -16.58
N THR A 87 10.43 -3.38 -16.36
CA THR A 87 11.29 -3.96 -17.39
C THR A 87 10.57 -4.99 -18.24
N HIS A 88 9.63 -5.74 -17.66
CA HIS A 88 9.07 -6.92 -18.30
C HIS A 88 7.56 -6.83 -18.58
N THR A 89 6.91 -5.75 -18.18
CA THR A 89 5.45 -5.58 -18.33
C THR A 89 5.09 -4.14 -18.64
N ASP A 90 3.83 -3.93 -19.09
CA ASP A 90 3.24 -2.59 -19.23
C ASP A 90 2.50 -2.15 -17.95
N PHE A 91 2.74 -2.82 -16.82
CA PHE A 91 2.09 -2.48 -15.54
C PHE A 91 2.53 -1.08 -15.06
N PRO A 92 1.60 -0.22 -14.63
CA PRO A 92 1.91 1.16 -14.26
C PRO A 92 2.67 1.24 -12.93
N VAL A 93 3.97 1.48 -13.03
CA VAL A 93 4.87 1.82 -11.91
C VAL A 93 5.70 3.04 -12.26
N ALA A 94 6.13 3.80 -11.26
CA ALA A 94 7.16 4.81 -11.46
C ALA A 94 8.46 4.11 -11.89
N THR A 95 9.06 4.52 -13.01
CA THR A 95 10.26 3.87 -13.54
C THR A 95 11.42 3.95 -12.53
N PRO A 96 11.88 2.83 -11.96
CA PRO A 96 13.03 2.82 -11.06
C PRO A 96 14.30 3.00 -11.87
N LEU A 97 15.15 3.93 -11.44
CA LEU A 97 16.35 4.34 -12.17
C LEU A 97 17.62 3.79 -11.52
N LEU A 98 17.66 3.72 -10.19
CA LEU A 98 18.88 3.43 -9.44
C LEU A 98 18.54 2.88 -8.06
N LEU A 99 19.25 1.83 -7.63
CA LEU A 99 19.33 1.38 -6.25
C LEU A 99 20.75 1.62 -5.72
N CYS A 100 20.86 2.20 -4.53
CA CYS A 100 22.12 2.38 -3.81
C CYS A 100 22.02 1.71 -2.43
N GLU A 101 22.83 0.69 -2.20
CA GLU A 101 22.93 -0.01 -0.92
C GLU A 101 24.13 0.48 -0.09
N ASP A 102 24.96 1.40 -0.66
CA ASP A 102 26.07 2.01 0.03
C ASP A 102 25.61 3.14 0.96
N ASN A 103 25.69 2.89 2.26
CA ASN A 103 25.36 3.88 3.28
C ASN A 103 26.34 5.07 3.29
N GLY A 104 27.50 4.98 2.65
CA GLY A 104 28.49 6.06 2.58
C GLY A 104 28.01 7.27 1.77
N VAL A 105 27.00 7.12 0.91
CA VAL A 105 26.53 8.18 0.01
C VAL A 105 25.65 9.20 0.76
N ILE A 106 24.54 8.74 1.36
CA ILE A 106 23.61 9.63 2.09
C ILE A 106 23.23 9.09 3.48
N GLY A 107 24.03 8.20 4.04
CA GLY A 107 23.86 7.67 5.40
C GLY A 107 22.99 6.41 5.49
N THR A 108 22.19 6.09 4.47
CA THR A 108 21.34 4.89 4.42
C THR A 108 21.11 4.45 2.98
N ALA A 109 20.77 3.17 2.78
CA ALA A 109 20.36 2.66 1.48
C ALA A 109 19.12 3.41 0.95
N PHE A 110 19.08 3.63 -0.38
CA PHE A 110 18.00 4.34 -1.06
C PHE A 110 17.82 3.85 -2.49
N TYR A 111 16.69 4.18 -3.09
CA TYR A 111 16.51 4.11 -4.55
C TYR A 111 15.97 5.42 -5.10
N VAL A 112 16.19 5.60 -6.40
CA VAL A 112 15.69 6.74 -7.17
C VAL A 112 14.80 6.22 -8.28
N MET A 113 13.67 6.89 -8.48
CA MET A 113 12.73 6.61 -9.56
C MET A 113 12.32 7.91 -10.27
N ALA A 114 11.80 7.80 -11.46
CA ALA A 114 11.23 8.94 -12.18
C ALA A 114 10.06 9.54 -11.40
N PHE A 115 9.95 10.87 -11.41
CA PHE A 115 8.77 11.54 -10.88
C PHE A 115 7.62 11.39 -11.87
N VAL A 116 6.50 10.86 -11.42
CA VAL A 116 5.27 10.73 -12.21
C VAL A 116 4.35 11.90 -11.88
N GLU A 117 4.08 12.75 -12.87
CA GLU A 117 3.13 13.84 -12.72
C GLU A 117 1.70 13.32 -12.91
N GLY A 118 0.80 13.65 -12.00
CA GLY A 118 -0.59 13.22 -12.04
C GLY A 118 -1.38 13.59 -10.80
N ARG A 119 -2.55 12.99 -10.66
CA ARG A 119 -3.50 13.26 -9.57
C ARG A 119 -3.51 12.11 -8.57
N ILE A 120 -3.51 12.43 -7.29
CA ILE A 120 -3.72 11.48 -6.19
C ILE A 120 -5.03 11.85 -5.49
N PHE A 121 -5.90 10.87 -5.28
CA PHE A 121 -7.16 11.05 -4.59
C PHE A 121 -7.10 10.44 -3.18
N TRP A 122 -7.67 11.13 -2.22
CA TRP A 122 -7.61 10.74 -0.81
C TRP A 122 -8.95 10.22 -0.27
N GLU A 123 -10.06 10.77 -0.80
CA GLU A 123 -11.40 10.45 -0.36
C GLU A 123 -12.09 9.50 -1.35
N PRO A 124 -12.60 8.34 -0.92
CA PRO A 124 -13.17 7.35 -1.84
C PRO A 124 -14.48 7.80 -2.49
N THR A 125 -15.10 8.88 -2.00
CA THR A 125 -16.26 9.51 -2.65
C THR A 125 -15.87 10.41 -3.81
N LEU A 126 -14.57 10.70 -4.00
CA LEU A 126 -14.00 11.50 -5.09
C LEU A 126 -14.71 12.84 -5.27
N PRO A 127 -14.81 13.69 -4.23
CA PRO A 127 -15.55 14.95 -4.29
C PRO A 127 -15.00 15.93 -5.33
N GLU A 128 -13.73 15.77 -5.75
CA GLU A 128 -13.05 16.59 -6.75
C GLU A 128 -13.44 16.24 -8.20
N LEU A 129 -14.25 15.21 -8.41
CA LEU A 129 -14.65 14.72 -9.73
C LEU A 129 -16.15 14.83 -9.95
N GLU A 130 -16.51 15.01 -11.22
CA GLU A 130 -17.87 14.83 -11.68
C GLU A 130 -18.28 13.35 -11.66
N ARG A 131 -19.57 13.09 -11.73
CA ARG A 131 -20.20 11.78 -11.58
C ARG A 131 -19.54 10.69 -12.46
N ASP A 132 -19.33 10.97 -13.73
CA ASP A 132 -18.77 10.00 -14.68
C ASP A 132 -17.28 9.74 -14.40
N GLY A 133 -16.52 10.77 -14.06
CA GLY A 133 -15.11 10.65 -13.70
C GLY A 133 -14.87 9.80 -12.45
N ARG A 134 -15.81 9.77 -11.51
CA ARG A 134 -15.71 8.90 -10.33
C ARG A 134 -15.75 7.42 -10.69
N ARG A 135 -16.64 7.06 -11.63
CA ARG A 135 -16.73 5.68 -12.13
C ARG A 135 -15.45 5.31 -12.86
N ASP A 136 -14.91 6.18 -13.70
CA ASP A 136 -13.68 5.94 -14.46
C ASP A 136 -12.51 5.63 -13.53
N VAL A 137 -12.33 6.39 -12.43
CA VAL A 137 -11.31 6.12 -11.40
C VAL A 137 -11.46 4.73 -10.80
N PHE A 138 -12.69 4.35 -10.40
CA PHE A 138 -12.92 3.03 -9.80
C PHE A 138 -12.65 1.89 -10.78
N MET A 139 -13.06 2.05 -12.04
CA MET A 139 -12.79 1.05 -13.07
C MET A 139 -11.29 0.94 -13.36
N ALA A 140 -10.59 2.06 -13.51
CA ALA A 140 -9.13 2.05 -13.70
C ALA A 140 -8.40 1.36 -12.53
N MET A 141 -8.83 1.60 -11.28
CA MET A 141 -8.24 0.93 -10.11
C MET A 141 -8.40 -0.58 -10.18
N ILE A 142 -9.62 -1.06 -10.43
CA ILE A 142 -9.88 -2.51 -10.36
C ILE A 142 -9.27 -3.26 -11.52
N GLU A 143 -9.24 -2.66 -12.71
CA GLU A 143 -8.56 -3.22 -13.87
C GLU A 143 -7.05 -3.33 -13.63
N THR A 144 -6.44 -2.28 -13.07
CA THR A 144 -5.01 -2.29 -12.72
C THR A 144 -4.68 -3.37 -11.67
N LEU A 145 -5.52 -3.56 -10.64
CA LEU A 145 -5.30 -4.64 -9.67
C LEU A 145 -5.41 -6.03 -10.32
N ALA A 146 -6.41 -6.20 -11.18
CA ALA A 146 -6.59 -7.45 -11.91
C ALA A 146 -5.40 -7.75 -12.83
N ASP A 147 -4.84 -6.72 -13.48
CA ASP A 147 -3.63 -6.86 -14.31
C ASP A 147 -2.40 -7.22 -13.47
N LEU A 148 -2.21 -6.63 -12.27
CA LEU A 148 -1.15 -7.04 -11.34
C LEU A 148 -1.23 -8.54 -11.02
N HIS A 149 -2.42 -9.02 -10.69
CA HIS A 149 -2.62 -10.42 -10.33
C HIS A 149 -2.52 -11.39 -11.52
N ARG A 150 -2.46 -10.89 -12.76
CA ARG A 150 -2.21 -11.69 -13.99
C ARG A 150 -0.74 -11.77 -14.36
N VAL A 151 0.10 -10.94 -13.78
CA VAL A 151 1.55 -10.99 -14.05
C VAL A 151 2.11 -12.35 -13.66
N ASP A 152 2.77 -13.02 -14.59
CA ASP A 152 3.57 -14.21 -14.23
C ASP A 152 4.86 -13.74 -13.55
N TYR A 153 4.84 -13.80 -12.23
CA TYR A 153 5.95 -13.39 -11.39
C TYR A 153 7.23 -14.21 -11.60
N ARG A 154 7.13 -15.43 -12.19
CA ARG A 154 8.28 -16.26 -12.52
C ARG A 154 8.99 -15.74 -13.76
N GLU A 155 8.23 -15.39 -14.78
CA GLU A 155 8.78 -14.84 -16.03
C GLU A 155 9.49 -13.49 -15.84
N ILE A 156 9.06 -12.69 -14.87
CA ILE A 156 9.71 -11.40 -14.55
C ILE A 156 10.78 -11.50 -13.45
N GLY A 157 11.26 -12.73 -13.11
CA GLY A 157 12.37 -12.93 -12.18
C GLY A 157 12.04 -12.72 -10.71
N LEU A 158 10.76 -12.89 -10.30
CA LEU A 158 10.30 -12.74 -8.92
C LEU A 158 9.91 -14.07 -8.24
N ALA A 159 10.37 -15.22 -8.76
CA ALA A 159 10.02 -16.54 -8.21
C ALA A 159 10.38 -16.71 -6.72
N ASP A 160 11.42 -16.04 -6.24
CA ASP A 160 11.91 -16.03 -4.86
C ASP A 160 11.50 -14.78 -4.05
N PHE A 161 10.60 -13.93 -4.59
CA PHE A 161 10.21 -12.67 -3.96
C PHE A 161 9.37 -12.85 -2.68
N GLY A 162 8.86 -14.05 -2.43
CA GLY A 162 8.09 -14.39 -1.24
C GLY A 162 7.80 -15.88 -1.18
N ARG A 163 6.99 -16.28 -0.20
CA ARG A 163 6.46 -17.64 -0.09
C ARG A 163 5.07 -17.67 -0.71
N PRO A 164 4.88 -18.30 -1.87
CA PRO A 164 3.62 -18.26 -2.58
C PRO A 164 2.47 -18.96 -1.84
N GLU A 165 2.69 -20.15 -1.24
CA GLU A 165 1.63 -20.95 -0.64
C GLU A 165 1.34 -20.56 0.81
N GLY A 166 0.15 -20.87 1.32
CA GLY A 166 -0.28 -20.70 2.71
C GLY A 166 -0.32 -19.22 3.16
N TYR A 167 -0.56 -18.29 2.25
CA TYR A 167 -0.49 -16.85 2.53
C TYR A 167 -1.45 -16.44 3.66
N VAL A 168 -2.73 -16.80 3.56
CA VAL A 168 -3.75 -16.41 4.54
C VAL A 168 -3.44 -17.02 5.92
N ALA A 169 -3.09 -18.31 5.98
CA ALA A 169 -2.76 -18.97 7.24
C ALA A 169 -1.57 -18.29 7.96
N ARG A 170 -0.52 -17.93 7.20
CA ARG A 170 0.64 -17.21 7.77
C ARG A 170 0.27 -15.81 8.26
N GLN A 171 -0.56 -15.09 7.50
CA GLN A 171 -1.02 -13.76 7.91
C GLN A 171 -1.90 -13.83 9.16
N LEU A 172 -2.81 -14.82 9.25
CA LEU A 172 -3.60 -15.08 10.46
C LEU A 172 -2.71 -15.32 11.67
N ALA A 173 -1.74 -16.22 11.55
CA ALA A 173 -0.81 -16.53 12.64
C ALA A 173 -0.01 -15.28 13.08
N ARG A 174 0.45 -14.45 12.11
CA ARG A 174 1.17 -13.21 12.37
C ARG A 174 0.31 -12.21 13.15
N TRP A 175 -0.89 -11.93 12.64
CA TRP A 175 -1.76 -10.91 13.23
C TRP A 175 -2.36 -11.35 14.56
N SER A 176 -2.66 -12.63 14.73
CA SER A 176 -3.09 -13.20 16.01
C SER A 176 -1.99 -13.08 17.07
N LYS A 177 -0.73 -13.41 16.70
CA LYS A 177 0.43 -13.24 17.60
C LYS A 177 0.63 -11.78 17.99
N GLN A 178 0.53 -10.85 17.02
CA GLN A 178 0.69 -9.41 17.27
C GLN A 178 -0.41 -8.90 18.20
N TYR A 179 -1.67 -9.31 17.96
CA TYR A 179 -2.79 -8.95 18.83
C TYR A 179 -2.55 -9.39 20.27
N VAL A 180 -2.12 -10.64 20.50
CA VAL A 180 -1.87 -11.16 21.86
C VAL A 180 -0.82 -10.32 22.59
N VAL A 181 0.26 -9.94 21.90
CA VAL A 181 1.32 -9.08 22.49
C VAL A 181 0.79 -7.68 22.83
N ASP A 182 0.03 -7.07 21.93
CA ASP A 182 -0.49 -5.72 22.15
C ASP A 182 -1.64 -5.71 23.17
N ALA A 183 -2.38 -6.82 23.33
CA ALA A 183 -3.48 -6.94 24.28
C ALA A 183 -3.05 -6.80 25.76
N GLU A 184 -1.77 -7.07 26.05
CA GLU A 184 -1.21 -6.86 27.41
C GLU A 184 -1.28 -5.40 27.85
N VAL A 185 -1.27 -4.45 26.91
CA VAL A 185 -1.27 -3.00 27.22
C VAL A 185 -2.48 -2.27 26.66
N ALA A 186 -3.02 -2.72 25.52
CA ALA A 186 -4.19 -2.10 24.88
C ALA A 186 -5.52 -2.70 25.36
N GLY A 187 -5.48 -3.82 26.09
CA GLY A 187 -6.65 -4.56 26.53
C GLY A 187 -7.12 -5.61 25.51
N ARG A 188 -7.91 -6.57 26.00
CA ARG A 188 -8.48 -7.65 25.20
C ARG A 188 -9.81 -7.23 24.58
N VAL A 189 -10.08 -7.67 23.38
CA VAL A 189 -11.34 -7.47 22.64
C VAL A 189 -11.96 -8.82 22.37
N ALA A 190 -13.09 -9.13 23.01
CA ALA A 190 -13.72 -10.45 22.96
C ALA A 190 -14.01 -10.91 21.53
N THR A 191 -14.44 -10.01 20.65
CA THR A 191 -14.72 -10.33 19.25
C THR A 191 -13.45 -10.68 18.47
N MET A 192 -12.31 -10.05 18.78
CA MET A 192 -11.02 -10.43 18.20
C MET A 192 -10.60 -11.84 18.63
N GLU A 193 -10.82 -12.21 19.88
CA GLU A 193 -10.50 -13.56 20.37
C GLU A 193 -11.36 -14.63 19.69
N ARG A 194 -12.66 -14.35 19.51
CA ARG A 194 -13.55 -15.24 18.73
C ARG A 194 -13.09 -15.41 17.29
N LEU A 195 -12.63 -14.34 16.65
CA LEU A 195 -12.11 -14.39 15.27
C LEU A 195 -10.79 -15.17 15.19
N ILE A 196 -9.90 -15.04 16.16
CA ILE A 196 -8.64 -15.81 16.24
C ILE A 196 -8.93 -17.32 16.34
N GLU A 197 -10.00 -17.72 17.00
CA GLU A 197 -10.40 -19.13 17.09
C GLU A 197 -11.12 -19.63 15.85
N TRP A 198 -11.94 -18.78 15.21
CA TRP A 198 -12.81 -19.16 14.10
C TRP A 198 -12.09 -19.17 12.75
N LEU A 199 -11.35 -18.09 12.42
CA LEU A 199 -10.75 -17.91 11.09
C LEU A 199 -9.83 -19.08 10.68
N PRO A 200 -8.98 -19.66 11.53
CA PRO A 200 -8.16 -20.80 11.14
C PRO A 200 -8.97 -22.09 10.85
N LYS A 201 -10.15 -22.24 11.44
CA LYS A 201 -11.01 -23.43 11.25
C LYS A 201 -11.87 -23.31 9.99
N ALA A 202 -12.14 -22.09 9.54
CA ALA A 202 -12.95 -21.77 8.37
C ALA A 202 -12.12 -21.44 7.12
N LEU A 203 -10.82 -21.73 7.13
CA LEU A 203 -9.96 -21.52 5.95
C LEU A 203 -10.58 -22.16 4.70
N PRO A 204 -10.60 -21.46 3.55
CA PRO A 204 -11.02 -22.04 2.29
C PRO A 204 -10.29 -23.34 1.98
N ALA A 205 -11.04 -24.35 1.52
CA ALA A 205 -10.47 -25.65 1.20
C ALA A 205 -9.56 -25.64 -0.03
N ILE A 206 -9.79 -24.66 -0.94
CA ILE A 206 -9.00 -24.47 -2.17
C ILE A 206 -8.27 -23.13 -2.05
N GLU A 207 -6.96 -23.19 -2.02
CA GLU A 207 -6.12 -21.99 -2.07
C GLU A 207 -6.00 -21.55 -3.54
N PRO A 208 -6.29 -20.25 -3.85
CA PRO A 208 -6.08 -19.74 -5.21
C PRO A 208 -4.63 -19.82 -5.65
N ALA A 209 -4.39 -19.94 -6.97
CA ALA A 209 -3.05 -19.85 -7.51
C ALA A 209 -2.38 -18.54 -7.06
N PRO A 210 -1.16 -18.61 -6.50
CA PRO A 210 -0.49 -17.44 -5.98
C PRO A 210 -0.15 -16.43 -7.09
N ALA A 211 -0.20 -15.15 -6.73
CA ALA A 211 0.14 -14.05 -7.61
C ALA A 211 1.10 -13.08 -6.92
N LEU A 212 1.62 -12.12 -7.68
CA LEU A 212 2.23 -10.92 -7.11
C LEU A 212 1.11 -10.06 -6.51
N VAL A 213 1.18 -9.81 -5.20
CA VAL A 213 0.20 -9.01 -4.45
C VAL A 213 0.84 -7.73 -3.95
N HIS A 214 0.07 -6.64 -3.92
CA HIS A 214 0.52 -5.35 -3.43
C HIS A 214 0.54 -5.28 -1.89
N GLY A 215 -0.49 -5.83 -1.25
CA GLY A 215 -0.63 -5.89 0.21
C GLY A 215 -1.21 -4.63 0.87
N ASP A 216 -1.22 -3.49 0.19
CA ASP A 216 -1.87 -2.23 0.62
C ASP A 216 -2.43 -1.45 -0.58
N TYR A 217 -3.15 -2.13 -1.47
CA TYR A 217 -3.71 -1.53 -2.68
C TYR A 217 -4.86 -0.59 -2.36
N ARG A 218 -4.61 0.72 -2.42
CA ARG A 218 -5.57 1.77 -2.02
C ARG A 218 -5.51 2.96 -2.97
N LEU A 219 -6.59 3.75 -2.97
CA LEU A 219 -6.77 4.93 -3.81
C LEU A 219 -5.62 5.95 -3.68
N ASP A 220 -5.17 6.19 -2.45
CA ASP A 220 -4.11 7.13 -2.12
C ASP A 220 -2.69 6.61 -2.43
N ASN A 221 -2.57 5.32 -2.83
CA ASN A 221 -1.34 4.72 -3.35
C ASN A 221 -1.32 4.66 -4.89
N MET A 222 -2.05 5.55 -5.57
CA MET A 222 -2.10 5.59 -7.04
C MET A 222 -1.99 7.00 -7.57
N ILE A 223 -1.27 7.15 -8.67
CA ILE A 223 -1.23 8.37 -9.46
C ILE A 223 -2.08 8.14 -10.71
N PHE A 224 -3.04 9.03 -10.94
CA PHE A 224 -3.91 9.02 -12.11
C PHE A 224 -3.50 10.09 -13.11
N ASP A 225 -3.82 9.90 -14.38
CA ASP A 225 -3.67 10.92 -15.40
C ASP A 225 -4.56 12.14 -15.12
N SER A 226 -4.34 13.22 -15.83
CA SER A 226 -5.08 14.48 -15.65
C SER A 226 -6.59 14.32 -15.84
N ALA A 227 -7.01 13.40 -16.73
CA ALA A 227 -8.42 13.08 -17.00
C ALA A 227 -9.02 12.09 -15.98
N ALA A 228 -8.20 11.54 -15.06
CA ALA A 228 -8.59 10.54 -14.07
C ALA A 228 -9.15 9.23 -14.67
N LYS A 229 -8.67 8.84 -15.84
CA LYS A 229 -9.14 7.65 -16.57
C LYS A 229 -8.16 6.48 -16.55
N ARG A 230 -6.91 6.73 -16.21
CA ARG A 230 -5.86 5.71 -16.18
C ARG A 230 -4.99 5.89 -14.95
N VAL A 231 -4.58 4.76 -14.36
CA VAL A 231 -3.50 4.74 -13.38
C VAL A 231 -2.17 4.88 -14.13
N LEU A 232 -1.37 5.88 -13.77
CA LEU A 232 -0.03 6.13 -14.30
C LEU A 232 1.04 5.43 -13.47
N ALA A 233 0.81 5.31 -12.16
CA ALA A 233 1.70 4.58 -11.27
C ALA A 233 0.97 4.08 -10.03
N VAL A 234 1.26 2.85 -9.64
CA VAL A 234 0.95 2.29 -8.32
C VAL A 234 2.17 2.52 -7.43
N LEU A 235 1.94 3.01 -6.22
CA LEU A 235 2.96 3.43 -5.25
C LEU A 235 2.94 2.54 -4.02
N ASP A 236 4.02 2.62 -3.22
CA ASP A 236 4.14 2.01 -1.89
C ASP A 236 4.14 0.46 -1.88
N TRP A 237 5.16 -0.09 -2.51
CA TRP A 237 5.38 -1.53 -2.68
C TRP A 237 5.98 -2.23 -1.46
N GLU A 238 6.08 -1.57 -0.31
CA GLU A 238 6.76 -2.09 0.90
C GLU A 238 6.13 -3.39 1.44
N LEU A 239 4.83 -3.60 1.23
CA LEU A 239 4.10 -4.80 1.67
C LEU A 239 3.94 -5.85 0.57
N SER A 240 4.47 -5.58 -0.63
CA SER A 240 4.34 -6.49 -1.78
C SER A 240 5.07 -7.83 -1.53
N THR A 241 4.46 -8.88 -2.04
CA THR A 241 5.00 -10.26 -1.91
C THR A 241 4.30 -11.19 -2.90
N LEU A 242 4.73 -12.46 -2.92
CA LEU A 242 3.93 -13.53 -3.51
C LEU A 242 2.87 -13.97 -2.49
N GLY A 243 1.62 -14.04 -2.92
CA GLY A 243 0.51 -14.35 -2.01
C GLY A 243 -0.80 -14.63 -2.72
N ASP A 244 -1.86 -14.58 -1.94
CA ASP A 244 -3.21 -14.88 -2.38
C ASP A 244 -3.86 -13.63 -3.02
N PRO A 245 -4.16 -13.64 -4.34
CA PRO A 245 -4.75 -12.51 -5.03
C PRO A 245 -6.17 -12.18 -4.54
N VAL A 246 -6.91 -13.16 -4.01
CA VAL A 246 -8.25 -12.91 -3.45
C VAL A 246 -8.15 -12.16 -2.13
N ALA A 247 -7.14 -12.45 -1.31
CA ALA A 247 -6.90 -11.71 -0.08
C ALA A 247 -6.51 -10.24 -0.37
N ASP A 248 -5.70 -9.98 -1.40
CA ASP A 248 -5.33 -8.61 -1.81
C ASP A 248 -6.53 -7.85 -2.39
N PHE A 249 -7.32 -8.50 -3.25
CA PHE A 249 -8.57 -7.94 -3.77
C PHE A 249 -9.58 -7.67 -2.65
N ALA A 250 -9.80 -8.60 -1.72
CA ALA A 250 -10.74 -8.42 -0.62
C ALA A 250 -10.34 -7.27 0.31
N TYR A 251 -9.03 -7.09 0.57
CA TYR A 251 -8.54 -5.94 1.31
C TYR A 251 -8.89 -4.61 0.62
N HIS A 252 -8.72 -4.55 -0.69
CA HIS A 252 -9.13 -3.39 -1.47
C HIS A 252 -10.66 -3.21 -1.55
N LEU A 253 -11.43 -4.31 -1.67
CA LEU A 253 -12.89 -4.30 -1.74
C LEU A 253 -13.54 -3.87 -0.41
N MET A 254 -12.87 -4.09 0.71
CA MET A 254 -13.39 -3.84 2.07
C MET A 254 -13.91 -2.42 2.26
N LYS A 255 -13.46 -1.44 1.47
CA LYS A 255 -13.99 -0.06 1.48
C LYS A 255 -15.52 0.01 1.35
N TYR A 256 -16.15 -0.93 0.64
CA TYR A 256 -17.62 -0.98 0.50
C TYR A 256 -18.34 -1.38 1.80
N ARG A 257 -17.63 -2.07 2.69
CA ARG A 257 -18.15 -2.56 3.98
C ARG A 257 -17.75 -1.68 5.17
N LEU A 258 -16.75 -0.81 5.00
CA LEU A 258 -16.30 0.13 6.03
C LEU A 258 -17.21 1.35 6.10
N ALA A 259 -17.49 1.81 7.32
CA ALA A 259 -18.30 3.01 7.55
C ALA A 259 -17.62 4.27 6.95
N SER A 260 -18.41 5.14 6.33
CA SER A 260 -17.94 6.36 5.67
C SER A 260 -17.25 7.36 6.63
N GLY A 261 -17.59 7.35 7.91
CA GLY A 261 -16.95 8.20 8.93
C GLY A 261 -15.71 7.62 9.61
N GLY A 262 -15.33 6.37 9.29
CA GLY A 262 -14.26 5.62 9.96
C GLY A 262 -12.93 5.67 9.21
N VAL A 263 -12.58 4.54 8.60
CA VAL A 263 -11.32 4.31 7.86
C VAL A 263 -11.56 4.45 6.36
N ARG A 264 -12.07 5.61 5.91
CA ARG A 264 -12.32 5.92 4.49
C ARG A 264 -13.20 4.89 3.76
N GLY A 265 -14.35 4.56 4.36
CA GLY A 265 -15.30 3.60 3.80
C GLY A 265 -16.40 4.25 2.96
N LEU A 266 -17.20 3.39 2.32
CA LEU A 266 -18.35 3.76 1.47
C LEU A 266 -19.69 3.24 2.03
N GLN A 267 -19.69 2.52 3.15
CA GLN A 267 -20.95 2.03 3.75
C GLN A 267 -21.83 3.20 4.17
N GLY A 268 -23.08 3.18 3.74
CA GLY A 268 -24.05 4.24 3.98
C GLY A 268 -24.01 5.39 2.98
N VAL A 269 -23.11 5.34 1.97
CA VAL A 269 -23.05 6.32 0.88
C VAL A 269 -24.02 5.93 -0.24
N ASP A 270 -24.75 6.89 -0.78
CA ASP A 270 -25.56 6.68 -2.01
C ASP A 270 -24.63 6.61 -3.23
N LEU A 271 -24.19 5.38 -3.53
CA LEU A 271 -23.28 5.12 -4.64
C LEU A 271 -23.88 5.52 -6.00
N ALA A 272 -25.19 5.31 -6.18
CA ALA A 272 -25.87 5.62 -7.43
C ALA A 272 -25.92 7.14 -7.66
N ALA A 273 -26.25 7.92 -6.64
CA ALA A 273 -26.24 9.38 -6.72
C ALA A 273 -24.83 9.92 -7.05
N LEU A 274 -23.79 9.30 -6.48
CA LEU A 274 -22.40 9.69 -6.75
C LEU A 274 -21.86 9.17 -8.09
N GLY A 275 -22.53 8.22 -8.75
CA GLY A 275 -22.03 7.56 -9.97
C GLY A 275 -20.93 6.54 -9.70
N LEU A 276 -20.78 6.08 -8.46
CA LEU A 276 -19.82 5.04 -8.10
C LEU A 276 -20.38 3.64 -8.45
N PRO A 277 -19.52 2.68 -8.86
CA PRO A 277 -19.96 1.32 -9.07
C PRO A 277 -20.39 0.69 -7.74
N THR A 278 -21.41 -0.17 -7.80
CA THR A 278 -21.78 -1.02 -6.67
C THR A 278 -20.68 -2.06 -6.40
N GLU A 279 -20.66 -2.62 -5.19
CA GLU A 279 -19.72 -3.72 -4.86
C GLU A 279 -19.84 -4.88 -5.86
N ARG A 280 -21.06 -5.26 -6.25
CA ARG A 280 -21.30 -6.33 -7.23
C ARG A 280 -20.70 -6.01 -8.62
N GLU A 281 -20.91 -4.79 -9.12
CA GLU A 281 -20.32 -4.36 -10.40
C GLU A 281 -18.79 -4.36 -10.33
N TYR A 282 -18.23 -3.97 -9.19
CA TYR A 282 -16.81 -3.90 -8.97
C TYR A 282 -16.15 -5.28 -8.91
N VAL A 283 -16.79 -6.24 -8.23
CA VAL A 283 -16.40 -7.66 -8.24
C VAL A 283 -16.47 -8.25 -9.64
N ALA A 284 -17.58 -7.99 -10.37
CA ALA A 284 -17.75 -8.46 -11.74
C ALA A 284 -16.67 -7.92 -12.70
N ALA A 285 -16.29 -6.66 -12.57
CA ALA A 285 -15.21 -6.05 -13.35
C ALA A 285 -13.86 -6.73 -13.09
N TYR A 286 -13.54 -7.00 -11.82
CA TYR A 286 -12.34 -7.75 -11.45
C TYR A 286 -12.33 -9.15 -12.07
N CYS A 287 -13.42 -9.91 -11.88
CA CYS A 287 -13.53 -11.27 -12.43
C CYS A 287 -13.37 -11.29 -13.96
N SER A 288 -14.07 -10.36 -14.65
CA SER A 288 -13.98 -10.22 -16.10
C SER A 288 -12.55 -9.96 -16.55
N ARG A 289 -11.85 -9.01 -15.92
CA ARG A 289 -10.45 -8.67 -16.28
C ARG A 289 -9.47 -9.78 -15.97
N ARG A 290 -9.71 -10.52 -14.86
CA ARG A 290 -8.92 -11.71 -14.48
C ARG A 290 -9.18 -12.93 -15.37
N GLY A 291 -10.30 -12.97 -16.07
CA GLY A 291 -10.75 -14.13 -16.84
C GLY A 291 -11.23 -15.29 -15.95
N ILE A 292 -11.81 -14.99 -14.79
CA ILE A 292 -12.41 -15.98 -13.87
C ILE A 292 -13.93 -15.77 -13.80
N ALA A 293 -14.69 -16.84 -13.56
CA ALA A 293 -16.13 -16.77 -13.50
C ALA A 293 -16.65 -16.04 -12.25
N GLU A 294 -16.07 -16.36 -11.10
CA GLU A 294 -16.43 -15.81 -9.80
C GLU A 294 -15.26 -15.90 -8.80
N ILE A 295 -15.40 -15.26 -7.65
CA ILE A 295 -14.50 -15.40 -6.51
C ILE A 295 -15.18 -16.28 -5.48
N GLY A 296 -14.61 -17.45 -5.21
CA GLY A 296 -15.03 -18.32 -4.11
C GLY A 296 -14.70 -17.72 -2.75
N ASP A 297 -15.48 -18.06 -1.74
CA ASP A 297 -15.23 -17.75 -0.33
C ASP A 297 -14.99 -16.26 -0.02
N LEU A 298 -15.51 -15.34 -0.86
CA LEU A 298 -15.25 -13.89 -0.75
C LEU A 298 -15.58 -13.34 0.66
N GLU A 299 -16.67 -13.79 1.28
CA GLU A 299 -17.05 -13.34 2.63
C GLU A 299 -16.00 -13.78 3.67
N TYR A 300 -15.38 -14.96 3.53
CA TYR A 300 -14.26 -15.36 4.37
C TYR A 300 -13.08 -14.39 4.24
N TYR A 301 -12.68 -14.07 3.01
CA TYR A 301 -11.56 -13.14 2.76
C TYR A 301 -11.86 -11.73 3.27
N LEU A 302 -13.07 -11.26 3.15
CA LEU A 302 -13.50 -9.97 3.71
C LEU A 302 -13.45 -9.98 5.24
N ALA A 303 -13.90 -11.06 5.88
CA ALA A 303 -13.80 -11.23 7.34
C ALA A 303 -12.33 -11.24 7.80
N PHE A 304 -11.47 -11.98 7.09
CA PHE A 304 -10.03 -12.00 7.34
C PHE A 304 -9.39 -10.62 7.19
N CYS A 305 -9.73 -9.87 6.14
CA CYS A 305 -9.19 -8.53 5.91
C CYS A 305 -9.63 -7.53 6.98
N ALA A 306 -10.89 -7.60 7.42
CA ALA A 306 -11.40 -6.77 8.51
C ALA A 306 -10.72 -7.12 9.85
N PHE A 307 -10.51 -8.42 10.15
CA PHE A 307 -9.71 -8.87 11.28
C PHE A 307 -8.27 -8.33 11.22
N ARG A 308 -7.61 -8.43 10.06
CA ARG A 308 -6.26 -7.88 9.85
C ARG A 308 -6.22 -6.37 10.14
N LEU A 309 -7.19 -5.62 9.62
CA LEU A 309 -7.26 -4.18 9.83
C LEU A 309 -7.53 -3.83 11.29
N ALA A 310 -8.40 -4.59 12.00
CA ALA A 310 -8.60 -4.47 13.43
C ALA A 310 -7.30 -4.73 14.20
N GLY A 311 -6.52 -5.75 13.82
CA GLY A 311 -5.21 -6.04 14.38
C GLY A 311 -4.19 -4.90 14.19
N ILE A 312 -4.17 -4.26 13.02
CA ILE A 312 -3.35 -3.07 12.75
C ILE A 312 -3.76 -1.92 13.69
N CYS A 313 -5.06 -1.65 13.80
CA CYS A 313 -5.58 -0.61 14.69
C CYS A 313 -5.28 -0.93 16.18
N HIS A 314 -5.34 -2.20 16.56
CA HIS A 314 -4.98 -2.64 17.92
C HIS A 314 -3.49 -2.44 18.21
N GLY A 315 -2.61 -2.70 17.26
CA GLY A 315 -1.18 -2.35 17.37
C GLY A 315 -0.95 -0.83 17.54
N ILE A 316 -1.79 0.00 16.88
CA ILE A 316 -1.77 1.46 17.11
C ILE A 316 -2.26 1.78 18.52
N ALA A 317 -3.32 1.13 19.01
CA ALA A 317 -3.79 1.29 20.38
C ALA A 317 -2.70 0.95 21.41
N GLY A 318 -1.94 -0.13 21.18
CA GLY A 318 -0.77 -0.49 21.99
C GLY A 318 0.29 0.61 22.03
N ARG A 319 0.60 1.23 20.88
CA ARG A 319 1.53 2.39 20.84
C ARG A 319 0.98 3.61 21.57
N VAL A 320 -0.32 3.88 21.44
CA VAL A 320 -0.97 4.98 22.20
C VAL A 320 -0.86 4.72 23.70
N ALA A 321 -1.15 3.50 24.16
CA ALA A 321 -1.06 3.13 25.57
C ALA A 321 0.37 3.23 26.13
N ARG A 322 1.39 2.91 25.31
CA ARG A 322 2.81 3.06 25.69
C ARG A 322 3.33 4.50 25.57
N GLY A 323 2.54 5.44 25.04
CA GLY A 323 2.99 6.82 24.80
C GLY A 323 3.99 6.96 23.63
N THR A 324 4.10 5.97 22.74
CA THR A 324 5.04 5.92 21.60
C THR A 324 4.38 6.20 20.24
N ALA A 325 3.08 6.53 20.24
CA ALA A 325 2.37 6.88 19.02
C ALA A 325 2.78 8.28 18.51
N VAL A 326 3.27 8.35 17.27
CA VAL A 326 3.76 9.61 16.66
C VAL A 326 2.64 10.34 15.91
N SER A 327 1.66 9.60 15.36
CA SER A 327 0.60 10.20 14.54
C SER A 327 -0.46 10.92 15.38
N PRO A 328 -0.85 12.16 15.04
CA PRO A 328 -1.98 12.86 15.67
C PRO A 328 -3.31 12.07 15.57
N GLN A 329 -3.45 11.23 14.56
CA GLN A 329 -4.65 10.43 14.30
C GLN A 329 -4.64 9.07 15.01
N ALA A 330 -3.58 8.73 15.76
CA ALA A 330 -3.43 7.41 16.37
C ALA A 330 -4.62 7.03 17.26
N LYS A 331 -5.16 7.98 18.06
CA LYS A 331 -6.36 7.74 18.87
C LYS A 331 -7.60 7.44 18.06
N LYS A 332 -7.77 8.08 16.88
CA LYS A 332 -8.89 7.81 15.97
C LYS A 332 -8.81 6.38 15.41
N TYR A 333 -7.63 5.95 15.01
CA TYR A 333 -7.42 4.57 14.55
C TYR A 333 -7.57 3.54 15.66
N ALA A 334 -7.05 3.84 16.87
CA ALA A 334 -7.24 2.98 18.05
C ALA A 334 -8.72 2.72 18.36
N ALA A 335 -9.58 3.73 18.21
CA ALA A 335 -11.02 3.60 18.41
C ALA A 335 -11.74 2.74 17.36
N GLN A 336 -11.07 2.35 16.27
CA GLN A 336 -11.67 1.50 15.24
C GLN A 336 -11.55 -0.01 15.51
N VAL A 337 -10.85 -0.43 16.55
CA VAL A 337 -10.61 -1.85 16.84
C VAL A 337 -11.91 -2.63 17.00
N GLU A 338 -12.78 -2.21 17.90
CA GLU A 338 -14.06 -2.89 18.14
C GLU A 338 -15.00 -2.83 16.94
N PRO A 339 -15.25 -1.67 16.28
CA PRO A 339 -16.06 -1.61 15.08
C PRO A 339 -15.58 -2.53 13.94
N LEU A 340 -14.26 -2.61 13.74
CA LEU A 340 -13.67 -3.48 12.71
C LEU A 340 -13.75 -4.96 13.08
N ALA A 341 -13.53 -5.31 14.34
CA ALA A 341 -13.69 -6.68 14.83
C ALA A 341 -15.15 -7.14 14.70
N GLU A 342 -16.10 -6.28 15.01
CA GLU A 342 -17.53 -6.57 14.86
C GLU A 342 -17.93 -6.74 13.39
N LEU A 343 -17.43 -5.87 12.49
CA LEU A 343 -17.61 -6.03 11.05
C LEU A 343 -17.05 -7.37 10.58
N ALA A 344 -15.85 -7.75 11.02
CA ALA A 344 -15.23 -9.02 10.68
C ALA A 344 -16.11 -10.21 11.13
N TRP A 345 -16.63 -10.14 12.36
CA TRP A 345 -17.49 -11.20 12.90
C TRP A 345 -18.82 -11.32 12.16
N GLN A 346 -19.50 -10.19 11.91
CA GLN A 346 -20.75 -10.18 11.13
C GLN A 346 -20.55 -10.71 9.70
N THR A 347 -19.39 -10.43 9.10
CA THR A 347 -19.01 -10.96 7.79
C THR A 347 -18.74 -12.46 7.87
N ALA A 348 -18.04 -12.93 8.90
CA ALA A 348 -17.78 -14.35 9.16
C ALA A 348 -19.06 -15.19 9.31
N GLN A 349 -20.15 -14.61 9.82
CA GLN A 349 -21.42 -15.29 9.96
C GLN A 349 -22.18 -15.53 8.64
N ARG A 350 -21.65 -15.00 7.51
CA ARG A 350 -22.21 -15.19 6.17
C ARG A 350 -21.46 -16.30 5.38
N VAL A 351 -20.36 -16.81 5.91
CA VAL A 351 -19.62 -17.95 5.40
C VAL A 351 -20.34 -19.25 5.78
#